data_f04dbb14872047cce21211dba653e0f3
#
_entry.id   f04dbb14872047cce21211dba653e0f3
#
_cell.length_a   1.000
_cell.length_b   1.000
_cell.length_c   1.000
_cell.angle_alpha   90.00
_cell.angle_beta   90.00
_cell.angle_gamma   90.00
#
_symmetry.space_group_name_H-M   'P 1'
#
loop_
_entity.id
_entity.type
_entity.pdbx_description
1 polymer ?
#
loop_
_entity_poly.entity_id
_entity_poly.type
_entity_poly.pdbx_seq_one_letter_code
_entity_poly.pdbx_strand_id
1 'polypeptide(L)'
;MTNLSCFKKTSVLAIAMLLLAATSLAQNRAPIAEKLAKAYGLDSFGQIDAIRYTFNIDVPGAFKLSRTWVWEPKTNRVSYEGKDKAGNPVKVTYLRSELSSQPDSVKKEVDPGFINDQYWLVFPFHVYWDTSADVQDKGMQKLPLGKGSARLVVVKYPSDSGYTPGDTWELYVGPDNRVEVLDFHHGGSVKPNRVIATWAGYKKAGPLVISTDHRGTADGKPLKLFFSNVAVKLAGSDTWMDAQ
;
A
#
# COMPACT_ATOMS: atom_id res chain seq x y z
N MET A 1 -70.30 19.86 8.58
CA MET A 1 -70.14 18.48 8.05
C MET A 1 -69.31 18.59 6.79
N THR A 2 -68.08 18.17 6.77
CA THR A 2 -67.45 17.61 5.59
C THR A 2 -65.93 17.44 5.81
N ASN A 3 -65.56 16.23 5.88
CA ASN A 3 -64.32 15.57 5.44
C ASN A 3 -62.93 16.16 5.79
N LEU A 4 -62.42 15.71 6.90
CA LEU A 4 -60.97 15.55 7.19
C LEU A 4 -60.63 14.04 7.06
N SER A 5 -60.19 13.58 5.92
CA SER A 5 -59.61 12.22 5.80
C SER A 5 -58.96 12.02 4.44
N CYS A 6 -57.78 12.65 4.18
CA CYS A 6 -56.94 12.25 3.03
C CYS A 6 -55.50 12.76 3.10
N PHE A 7 -54.84 12.78 4.26
CA PHE A 7 -53.44 13.23 4.34
C PHE A 7 -52.53 12.38 5.24
N LYS A 8 -52.75 11.08 5.34
CA LYS A 8 -51.86 10.19 6.15
C LYS A 8 -51.28 8.97 5.48
N LYS A 9 -51.40 8.81 4.15
CA LYS A 9 -50.86 7.61 3.48
C LYS A 9 -49.67 7.81 2.56
N THR A 10 -49.26 9.05 2.30
CA THR A 10 -48.13 9.32 1.35
C THR A 10 -46.76 9.49 2.03
N SER A 11 -46.70 9.67 3.35
CA SER A 11 -45.41 9.91 4.03
C SER A 11 -44.64 8.64 4.42
N VAL A 12 -45.26 7.48 4.44
CA VAL A 12 -44.61 6.22 4.85
C VAL A 12 -43.86 5.57 3.68
N LEU A 13 -44.30 5.80 2.46
CA LEU A 13 -43.64 5.21 1.26
C LEU A 13 -42.33 5.91 0.88
N ALA A 14 -42.19 7.21 1.17
CA ALA A 14 -40.97 7.98 0.88
C ALA A 14 -39.80 7.63 1.80
N ILE A 15 -40.08 7.26 3.07
CA ILE A 15 -39.02 6.90 4.05
C ILE A 15 -38.47 5.49 3.77
N ALA A 16 -39.32 4.58 3.25
CA ALA A 16 -38.87 3.22 2.88
C ALA A 16 -37.94 3.21 1.65
N MET A 17 -38.10 4.14 0.69
CA MET A 17 -37.22 4.25 -0.49
C MET A 17 -35.86 4.91 -0.18
N LEU A 18 -35.77 5.76 0.84
CA LEU A 18 -34.49 6.37 1.26
C LEU A 18 -33.59 5.39 2.02
N LEU A 19 -34.17 4.40 2.69
CA LEU A 19 -33.39 3.38 3.41
C LEU A 19 -32.83 2.28 2.50
N LEU A 20 -33.40 2.07 1.32
CA LEU A 20 -32.89 1.12 0.32
C LEU A 20 -31.74 1.68 -0.54
N ALA A 21 -31.59 3.01 -0.61
CA ALA A 21 -30.50 3.64 -1.36
C ALA A 21 -29.17 3.71 -0.57
N ALA A 22 -29.21 3.53 0.76
CA ALA A 22 -28.00 3.60 1.60
C ALA A 22 -27.22 2.27 1.66
N THR A 23 -27.73 1.16 1.13
CA THR A 23 -27.09 -0.16 1.20
C THR A 23 -26.30 -0.53 -0.06
N SER A 24 -26.28 0.30 -1.10
CA SER A 24 -25.63 -0.05 -2.38
C SER A 24 -24.24 0.60 -2.59
N LEU A 25 -23.64 1.21 -1.57
CA LEU A 25 -22.27 1.74 -1.62
C LEU A 25 -21.26 0.92 -0.79
N ALA A 26 -21.61 -0.27 -0.37
CA ALA A 26 -20.60 -1.26 -0.02
C ALA A 26 -19.91 -1.65 -1.34
N GLN A 27 -18.87 -0.91 -1.68
CA GLN A 27 -18.01 -1.20 -2.82
C GLN A 27 -17.61 -2.66 -2.74
N ASN A 28 -18.03 -3.45 -3.73
CA ASN A 28 -17.84 -4.90 -3.78
C ASN A 28 -16.35 -5.18 -4.01
N ARG A 29 -15.55 -5.03 -2.94
CA ARG A 29 -14.12 -5.34 -3.00
C ARG A 29 -13.97 -6.82 -3.31
N ALA A 30 -13.07 -7.13 -4.24
CA ALA A 30 -12.75 -8.52 -4.52
C ALA A 30 -12.37 -9.23 -3.21
N PRO A 31 -13.00 -10.37 -2.86
CA PRO A 31 -12.74 -11.06 -1.57
C PRO A 31 -11.27 -11.40 -1.35
N ILE A 32 -10.48 -11.50 -2.43
CA ILE A 32 -9.05 -11.76 -2.39
C ILE A 32 -8.28 -10.60 -1.76
N ALA A 33 -8.72 -9.35 -1.90
CA ALA A 33 -8.07 -8.19 -1.32
C ALA A 33 -8.01 -8.28 0.22
N GLU A 34 -9.13 -8.64 0.84
CA GLU A 34 -9.20 -8.81 2.29
C GLU A 34 -8.37 -10.02 2.76
N LYS A 35 -8.48 -11.18 2.07
CA LYS A 35 -7.70 -12.37 2.41
C LYS A 35 -6.20 -12.10 2.37
N LEU A 36 -5.75 -11.40 1.33
CA LEU A 36 -4.36 -11.02 1.18
C LEU A 36 -3.93 -10.10 2.33
N ALA A 37 -4.63 -9.00 2.58
CA ALA A 37 -4.28 -8.07 3.65
C ALA A 37 -4.29 -8.73 5.05
N LYS A 38 -5.24 -9.64 5.32
CA LYS A 38 -5.29 -10.41 6.57
C LYS A 38 -4.08 -11.32 6.77
N ALA A 39 -3.53 -11.90 5.71
CA ALA A 39 -2.32 -12.72 5.79
C ALA A 39 -1.08 -11.92 6.25
N TYR A 40 -1.14 -10.58 6.17
CA TYR A 40 -0.10 -9.67 6.64
C TYR A 40 -0.42 -9.01 7.99
N GLY A 41 -1.59 -9.26 8.58
CA GLY A 41 -1.98 -8.75 9.89
C GLY A 41 -2.94 -7.56 9.87
N LEU A 42 -3.80 -7.44 8.86
CA LEU A 42 -4.80 -6.37 8.72
C LEU A 42 -5.60 -6.16 10.00
N ASP A 43 -6.10 -7.24 10.60
CA ASP A 43 -6.98 -7.18 11.78
C ASP A 43 -6.28 -6.55 13.01
N SER A 44 -4.96 -6.55 13.03
CA SER A 44 -4.14 -5.96 14.10
C SER A 44 -3.47 -4.64 13.73
N PHE A 45 -3.62 -4.18 12.47
CA PHE A 45 -2.93 -2.96 12.03
C PHE A 45 -3.33 -1.72 12.84
N GLY A 46 -4.58 -1.64 13.31
CA GLY A 46 -5.06 -0.56 14.18
C GLY A 46 -4.33 -0.46 15.53
N GLN A 47 -3.60 -1.49 15.95
CA GLN A 47 -2.78 -1.49 17.17
C GLN A 47 -1.41 -0.84 16.96
N ILE A 48 -1.02 -0.54 15.72
CA ILE A 48 0.28 0.04 15.39
C ILE A 48 0.25 1.55 15.64
N ASP A 49 1.17 2.04 16.47
CA ASP A 49 1.41 3.46 16.67
C ASP A 49 2.48 3.98 15.71
N ALA A 50 3.54 3.20 15.49
CA ALA A 50 4.58 3.60 14.57
C ALA A 50 5.23 2.40 13.87
N ILE A 51 5.70 2.61 12.65
CA ILE A 51 6.52 1.68 11.87
C ILE A 51 7.82 2.39 11.53
N ARG A 52 8.95 1.79 11.89
CA ARG A 52 10.30 2.22 11.48
C ARG A 52 10.83 1.26 10.44
N TYR A 53 11.46 1.78 9.41
CA TYR A 53 12.13 0.96 8.39
C TYR A 53 13.17 1.78 7.63
N THR A 54 14.13 1.07 7.03
CA THR A 54 15.05 1.63 6.05
C THR A 54 14.79 0.95 4.70
N PHE A 55 14.34 1.72 3.73
CA PHE A 55 14.21 1.30 2.33
C PHE A 55 15.57 1.39 1.66
N ASN A 56 15.98 0.31 1.00
CA ASN A 56 17.22 0.24 0.26
C ASN A 56 16.96 -0.27 -1.15
N ILE A 57 17.57 0.38 -2.13
CA ILE A 57 17.56 -0.07 -3.52
C ILE A 57 18.97 -0.06 -4.08
N ASP A 58 19.33 -1.13 -4.78
CA ASP A 58 20.60 -1.30 -5.49
C ASP A 58 20.33 -1.77 -6.92
N VAL A 59 20.65 -0.91 -7.88
CA VAL A 59 20.67 -1.23 -9.31
C VAL A 59 22.12 -1.19 -9.74
N PRO A 60 22.80 -2.34 -9.87
CA PRO A 60 24.22 -2.41 -10.17
C PRO A 60 24.61 -1.60 -11.40
N GLY A 61 25.62 -0.76 -11.29
CA GLY A 61 26.10 0.10 -12.37
C GLY A 61 25.23 1.33 -12.67
N ALA A 62 24.13 1.53 -11.92
CA ALA A 62 23.26 2.68 -12.09
C ALA A 62 23.18 3.54 -10.82
N PHE A 63 22.58 3.04 -9.75
CA PHE A 63 22.47 3.81 -8.49
C PHE A 63 22.22 2.91 -7.27
N LYS A 64 22.53 3.47 -6.10
CA LYS A 64 22.14 2.96 -4.78
C LYS A 64 21.46 4.06 -4.01
N LEU A 65 20.41 3.69 -3.27
CA LEU A 65 19.65 4.61 -2.44
C LEU A 65 19.31 3.94 -1.11
N SER A 66 19.37 4.74 -0.04
CA SER A 66 18.93 4.31 1.29
C SER A 66 18.18 5.47 1.96
N ARG A 67 16.98 5.20 2.47
CA ARG A 67 16.11 6.17 3.14
C ARG A 67 15.52 5.55 4.40
N THR A 68 15.65 6.20 5.52
CA THR A 68 15.09 5.74 6.79
C THR A 68 13.84 6.53 7.14
N TRP A 69 12.82 5.82 7.53
CA TRP A 69 11.50 6.36 7.83
C TRP A 69 11.03 5.92 9.21
N VAL A 70 10.31 6.81 9.88
CA VAL A 70 9.38 6.48 10.95
C VAL A 70 8.03 7.04 10.53
N TRP A 71 7.04 6.16 10.42
CA TRP A 71 5.68 6.50 10.06
C TRP A 71 4.73 6.18 11.22
N GLU A 72 3.93 7.15 11.61
CA GLU A 72 2.85 7.02 12.59
C GLU A 72 1.51 6.98 11.83
N PRO A 73 0.92 5.81 11.56
CA PRO A 73 -0.26 5.69 10.68
C PRO A 73 -1.48 6.47 11.19
N LYS A 74 -1.69 6.54 12.51
CA LYS A 74 -2.85 7.19 13.13
C LYS A 74 -2.84 8.72 12.98
N THR A 75 -1.66 9.32 13.06
CA THR A 75 -1.49 10.77 12.97
C THR A 75 -1.04 11.23 11.59
N ASN A 76 -0.63 10.28 10.75
CA ASN A 76 0.02 10.54 9.47
C ASN A 76 1.30 11.41 9.60
N ARG A 77 1.97 11.31 10.76
CA ARG A 77 3.29 11.91 10.98
C ARG A 77 4.35 11.04 10.31
N VAL A 78 5.24 11.69 9.60
CA VAL A 78 6.37 11.05 8.90
C VAL A 78 7.66 11.71 9.33
N SER A 79 8.63 10.91 9.75
CA SER A 79 10.01 11.34 9.98
C SER A 79 10.91 10.66 8.93
N TYR A 80 11.76 11.46 8.32
CA TYR A 80 12.70 11.06 7.28
C TYR A 80 14.14 11.32 7.71
N GLU A 81 15.00 10.37 7.41
CA GLU A 81 16.45 10.53 7.49
C GLU A 81 17.10 9.90 6.25
N GLY A 82 17.87 10.68 5.50
CA GLY A 82 18.50 10.26 4.26
C GLY A 82 19.38 11.32 3.68
N LYS A 83 19.45 11.37 2.34
CA LYS A 83 20.25 12.36 1.60
C LYS A 83 19.39 13.05 0.55
N ASP A 84 19.73 14.31 0.25
CA ASP A 84 19.21 15.01 -0.91
C ASP A 84 19.91 14.56 -2.21
N LYS A 85 19.50 15.13 -3.34
CA LYS A 85 20.11 14.84 -4.66
C LYS A 85 21.59 15.23 -4.77
N ALA A 86 22.04 16.17 -3.93
CA ALA A 86 23.44 16.60 -3.85
C ALA A 86 24.29 15.73 -2.90
N GLY A 87 23.64 14.77 -2.20
CA GLY A 87 24.30 13.88 -1.24
C GLY A 87 24.38 14.43 0.18
N ASN A 88 23.82 15.62 0.46
CA ASN A 88 23.82 16.19 1.80
C ASN A 88 22.83 15.46 2.71
N PRO A 89 23.13 15.30 4.00
CA PRO A 89 22.21 14.67 4.94
C PRO A 89 20.96 15.54 5.14
N VAL A 90 19.80 14.88 5.11
CA VAL A 90 18.50 15.50 5.36
C VAL A 90 17.80 14.76 6.48
N LYS A 91 17.29 15.52 7.45
CA LYS A 91 16.42 15.00 8.51
C LYS A 91 15.24 15.94 8.67
N VAL A 92 14.02 15.42 8.52
CA VAL A 92 12.79 16.20 8.61
C VAL A 92 11.66 15.37 9.20
N THR A 93 10.80 16.01 9.97
CA THR A 93 9.52 15.43 10.45
C THR A 93 8.40 16.37 10.06
N TYR A 94 7.33 15.81 9.50
CA TYR A 94 6.16 16.56 9.05
C TYR A 94 4.86 15.77 9.24
N LEU A 95 3.73 16.49 9.26
CA LEU A 95 2.39 15.92 9.19
C LEU A 95 1.92 15.96 7.73
N ARG A 96 1.50 14.83 7.20
CA ARG A 96 1.00 14.76 5.81
C ARG A 96 -0.31 15.52 5.61
N SER A 97 -1.12 15.69 6.67
CA SER A 97 -2.29 16.57 6.66
C SER A 97 -1.93 18.06 6.43
N GLU A 98 -0.68 18.44 6.69
CA GLU A 98 -0.18 19.81 6.54
C GLU A 98 0.85 19.91 5.39
N LEU A 99 0.81 18.96 4.44
CA LEU A 99 1.80 18.90 3.36
C LEU A 99 1.82 20.18 2.51
N SER A 100 0.67 20.81 2.29
CA SER A 100 0.57 22.05 1.49
C SER A 100 1.42 23.19 2.07
N SER A 101 1.59 23.25 3.40
CA SER A 101 2.36 24.27 4.10
C SER A 101 3.86 23.93 4.25
N GLN A 102 4.26 22.70 3.89
CA GLN A 102 5.65 22.28 4.00
C GLN A 102 6.55 22.93 2.92
N PRO A 103 7.86 23.01 3.15
CA PRO A 103 8.82 23.43 2.13
C PRO A 103 8.73 22.59 0.85
N ASP A 104 9.12 23.19 -0.28
CA ASP A 104 9.10 22.53 -1.58
C ASP A 104 9.94 21.25 -1.63
N SER A 105 11.06 21.19 -0.92
CA SER A 105 11.87 19.98 -0.78
C SER A 105 11.07 18.82 -0.16
N VAL A 106 10.26 19.10 0.86
CA VAL A 106 9.39 18.08 1.47
C VAL A 106 8.31 17.66 0.49
N LYS A 107 7.60 18.60 -0.12
CA LYS A 107 6.49 18.33 -1.05
C LYS A 107 6.91 17.59 -2.32
N LYS A 108 8.08 17.92 -2.87
CA LYS A 108 8.52 17.45 -4.20
C LYS A 108 9.51 16.30 -4.16
N GLU A 109 10.15 16.06 -3.02
CA GLU A 109 11.20 15.03 -2.90
C GLU A 109 10.95 14.05 -1.76
N VAL A 110 10.71 14.55 -0.53
CA VAL A 110 10.58 13.69 0.65
C VAL A 110 9.26 12.93 0.66
N ASP A 111 8.11 13.61 0.55
CA ASP A 111 6.80 12.95 0.61
C ASP A 111 6.55 11.99 -0.56
N PRO A 112 6.89 12.31 -1.82
CA PRO A 112 6.84 11.31 -2.90
C PRO A 112 7.75 10.11 -2.65
N GLY A 113 8.93 10.31 -2.06
CA GLY A 113 9.80 9.23 -1.63
C GLY A 113 9.18 8.36 -0.55
N PHE A 114 8.53 8.96 0.44
CA PHE A 114 7.80 8.24 1.48
C PHE A 114 6.69 7.38 0.88
N ILE A 115 5.86 7.93 0.00
CA ILE A 115 4.77 7.20 -0.65
C ILE A 115 5.32 5.99 -1.41
N ASN A 116 6.32 6.19 -2.26
CA ASN A 116 6.94 5.08 -2.99
C ASN A 116 7.42 3.98 -2.03
N ASP A 117 8.21 4.33 -1.03
CA ASP A 117 8.86 3.35 -0.16
C ASP A 117 7.86 2.61 0.74
N GLN A 118 6.83 3.33 1.20
CA GLN A 118 5.77 2.79 2.03
C GLN A 118 4.88 1.81 1.23
N TYR A 119 4.58 2.12 -0.05
CA TYR A 119 3.88 1.18 -0.93
C TYR A 119 4.67 -0.13 -1.09
N TRP A 120 5.96 -0.07 -1.32
CA TRP A 120 6.80 -1.27 -1.39
C TRP A 120 6.85 -2.05 -0.07
N LEU A 121 6.72 -1.41 1.09
CA LEU A 121 6.74 -2.08 2.39
C LEU A 121 5.41 -2.77 2.71
N VAL A 122 4.29 -2.06 2.50
CA VAL A 122 2.97 -2.48 3.01
C VAL A 122 1.91 -2.61 1.91
N PHE A 123 2.31 -2.83 0.66
CA PHE A 123 1.40 -2.94 -0.47
C PHE A 123 0.25 -3.93 -0.26
N PRO A 124 0.44 -5.08 0.40
CA PRO A 124 -0.65 -6.00 0.70
C PRO A 124 -1.82 -5.37 1.46
N PHE A 125 -1.57 -4.35 2.28
CA PHE A 125 -2.64 -3.60 2.94
C PHE A 125 -3.30 -2.60 1.99
N HIS A 126 -2.54 -1.96 1.09
CA HIS A 126 -3.06 -1.05 0.07
C HIS A 126 -4.05 -1.72 -0.87
N VAL A 127 -3.85 -2.99 -1.20
CA VAL A 127 -4.83 -3.79 -1.98
C VAL A 127 -6.22 -3.76 -1.34
N TYR A 128 -6.29 -3.66 -0.02
CA TYR A 128 -7.54 -3.57 0.74
C TYR A 128 -7.95 -2.13 1.05
N TRP A 129 -7.01 -1.23 1.37
CA TRP A 129 -7.32 0.14 1.79
C TRP A 129 -7.71 1.07 0.65
N ASP A 130 -7.04 0.94 -0.50
CA ASP A 130 -7.18 1.88 -1.61
C ASP A 130 -8.46 1.59 -2.40
N THR A 131 -9.56 2.24 -1.99
CA THR A 131 -10.90 1.97 -2.53
C THR A 131 -11.07 2.37 -3.99
N SER A 132 -10.21 3.26 -4.51
CA SER A 132 -10.22 3.66 -5.92
C SER A 132 -9.54 2.64 -6.84
N ALA A 133 -8.76 1.70 -6.29
CA ALA A 133 -8.10 0.69 -7.09
C ALA A 133 -9.08 -0.41 -7.55
N ASP A 134 -8.98 -0.79 -8.82
CA ASP A 134 -9.65 -1.97 -9.37
C ASP A 134 -8.83 -3.22 -9.06
N VAL A 135 -9.39 -4.13 -8.26
CA VAL A 135 -8.73 -5.37 -7.83
C VAL A 135 -9.40 -6.56 -8.49
N GLN A 136 -8.66 -7.30 -9.32
CA GLN A 136 -9.15 -8.43 -10.08
C GLN A 136 -8.40 -9.72 -9.76
N ASP A 137 -9.12 -10.78 -9.44
CA ASP A 137 -8.59 -12.14 -9.34
C ASP A 137 -8.61 -12.80 -10.73
N LYS A 138 -7.44 -13.11 -11.27
CA LYS A 138 -7.24 -13.72 -12.58
C LYS A 138 -7.03 -15.24 -12.53
N GLY A 139 -7.20 -15.85 -11.34
CA GLY A 139 -6.98 -17.27 -11.16
C GLY A 139 -5.50 -17.67 -11.22
N MET A 140 -5.26 -18.96 -11.41
CA MET A 140 -3.90 -19.52 -11.45
C MET A 140 -3.18 -19.13 -12.75
N GLN A 141 -2.00 -18.54 -12.61
CA GLN A 141 -1.14 -18.10 -13.71
C GLN A 141 0.30 -18.55 -13.47
N LYS A 142 1.05 -18.75 -14.56
CA LYS A 142 2.48 -19.07 -14.51
C LYS A 142 3.24 -17.90 -13.87
N LEU A 143 4.17 -18.21 -12.97
CA LEU A 143 5.05 -17.19 -12.37
C LEU A 143 5.93 -16.52 -13.44
N PRO A 144 6.09 -15.18 -13.40
CA PRO A 144 7.02 -14.47 -14.29
C PRO A 144 8.48 -14.66 -13.89
N LEU A 145 8.75 -15.06 -12.63
CA LEU A 145 10.06 -15.43 -12.12
C LEU A 145 9.99 -16.82 -11.48
N GLY A 146 11.01 -17.65 -11.74
CA GLY A 146 11.08 -18.99 -11.18
C GLY A 146 10.23 -20.01 -11.97
N LYS A 147 9.79 -21.06 -11.26
CA LYS A 147 8.99 -22.15 -11.82
C LYS A 147 7.70 -22.30 -11.03
N GLY A 148 6.63 -22.75 -11.71
CA GLY A 148 5.36 -23.02 -11.08
C GLY A 148 4.28 -21.99 -11.44
N SER A 149 3.20 -22.00 -10.66
CA SER A 149 2.03 -21.13 -10.85
C SER A 149 1.51 -20.66 -9.51
N ALA A 150 0.99 -19.44 -9.48
CA ALA A 150 0.34 -18.84 -8.33
C ALA A 150 -0.92 -18.10 -8.77
N ARG A 151 -1.74 -17.68 -7.83
CA ARG A 151 -2.94 -16.89 -8.11
C ARG A 151 -2.54 -15.47 -8.48
N LEU A 152 -2.87 -15.03 -9.67
CA LEU A 152 -2.63 -13.66 -10.12
C LEU A 152 -3.75 -12.74 -9.61
N VAL A 153 -3.39 -11.75 -8.83
CA VAL A 153 -4.23 -10.63 -8.41
C VAL A 153 -3.70 -9.36 -9.07
N VAL A 154 -4.52 -8.74 -9.90
CA VAL A 154 -4.17 -7.50 -10.61
C VAL A 154 -4.81 -6.32 -9.88
N VAL A 155 -4.00 -5.33 -9.54
CA VAL A 155 -4.43 -4.08 -8.90
C VAL A 155 -4.12 -2.92 -9.84
N LYS A 156 -5.15 -2.22 -10.31
CA LYS A 156 -5.02 -1.07 -11.21
C LYS A 156 -5.50 0.20 -10.54
N TYR A 157 -4.66 1.21 -10.56
CA TYR A 157 -4.99 2.54 -10.07
C TYR A 157 -5.55 3.42 -11.19
N PRO A 158 -6.50 4.34 -10.88
CA PRO A 158 -6.98 5.34 -11.85
C PRO A 158 -5.82 6.22 -12.33
N SER A 159 -5.89 6.68 -13.58
CA SER A 159 -4.83 7.50 -14.19
C SER A 159 -4.88 8.98 -13.79
N ASP A 160 -5.98 9.42 -13.18
CA ASP A 160 -6.31 10.82 -12.92
C ASP A 160 -6.34 11.20 -11.44
N SER A 161 -6.05 10.24 -10.54
CA SER A 161 -6.17 10.48 -9.10
C SER A 161 -5.29 9.55 -8.27
N GLY A 162 -5.12 9.91 -6.98
CA GLY A 162 -4.37 9.13 -6.00
C GLY A 162 -2.87 9.41 -5.99
N TYR A 163 -2.15 8.55 -5.27
CA TYR A 163 -0.70 8.67 -5.07
C TYR A 163 0.13 7.93 -6.14
N THR A 164 -0.51 7.01 -6.86
CA THR A 164 0.14 6.13 -7.84
C THR A 164 -0.68 6.10 -9.14
N PRO A 165 -0.87 7.26 -9.81
CA PRO A 165 -1.79 7.39 -10.92
C PRO A 165 -1.39 6.50 -12.10
N GLY A 166 -2.34 5.64 -12.52
CA GLY A 166 -2.17 4.72 -13.64
C GLY A 166 -1.33 3.48 -13.35
N ASP A 167 -0.77 3.33 -12.14
CA ASP A 167 0.06 2.18 -11.79
C ASP A 167 -0.73 0.87 -11.83
N THR A 168 -0.07 -0.17 -12.28
CA THR A 168 -0.60 -1.54 -12.25
C THR A 168 0.35 -2.45 -11.49
N TRP A 169 -0.17 -3.21 -10.55
CA TRP A 169 0.54 -4.22 -9.78
C TRP A 169 -0.07 -5.59 -10.06
N GLU A 170 0.72 -6.51 -10.52
CA GLU A 170 0.38 -7.91 -10.71
C GLU A 170 1.02 -8.73 -9.60
N LEU A 171 0.20 -9.21 -8.67
CA LEU A 171 0.65 -9.95 -7.50
C LEU A 171 0.39 -11.44 -7.70
N TYR A 172 1.44 -12.23 -7.68
CA TYR A 172 1.36 -13.68 -7.73
C TYR A 172 1.34 -14.22 -6.29
N VAL A 173 0.17 -14.66 -5.89
CA VAL A 173 -0.19 -14.99 -4.50
C VAL A 173 -0.18 -16.49 -4.30
N GLY A 174 0.60 -16.93 -3.31
CA GLY A 174 0.71 -18.33 -2.92
C GLY A 174 -0.51 -18.85 -2.14
N PRO A 175 -0.51 -20.14 -1.78
CA PRO A 175 -1.64 -20.79 -1.10
C PRO A 175 -1.90 -20.26 0.30
N ASP A 176 -0.92 -19.61 0.93
CA ASP A 176 -1.02 -18.95 2.23
C ASP A 176 -1.52 -17.50 2.15
N ASN A 177 -2.00 -17.07 0.99
CA ASN A 177 -2.41 -15.70 0.64
C ASN A 177 -1.27 -14.66 0.78
N ARG A 178 -0.01 -15.08 0.68
CA ARG A 178 1.13 -14.17 0.60
C ARG A 178 1.63 -14.05 -0.83
N VAL A 179 2.16 -12.88 -1.16
CA VAL A 179 2.75 -12.62 -2.48
C VAL A 179 4.08 -13.37 -2.59
N GLU A 180 4.33 -14.07 -3.67
CA GLU A 180 5.60 -14.72 -3.97
C GLU A 180 6.44 -13.90 -4.96
N VAL A 181 5.76 -13.35 -5.96
CA VAL A 181 6.36 -12.53 -7.03
C VAL A 181 5.42 -11.39 -7.35
N LEU A 182 5.97 -10.26 -7.74
CA LEU A 182 5.23 -9.14 -8.29
C LEU A 182 5.76 -8.74 -9.67
N ASP A 183 4.87 -8.13 -10.47
CA ASP A 183 5.18 -7.45 -11.70
C ASP A 183 4.51 -6.07 -11.65
N PHE A 184 5.32 -5.04 -11.48
CA PHE A 184 4.87 -3.66 -11.32
C PHE A 184 5.07 -2.87 -12.61
N HIS A 185 4.06 -2.13 -13.01
CA HIS A 185 4.07 -1.28 -14.19
C HIS A 185 3.72 0.15 -13.80
N HIS A 186 4.70 1.02 -13.76
CA HIS A 186 4.49 2.44 -13.47
C HIS A 186 3.70 3.11 -14.59
N GLY A 187 2.60 3.78 -14.23
CA GLY A 187 1.67 4.38 -15.19
C GLY A 187 1.00 3.34 -16.13
N GLY A 188 0.98 2.06 -15.76
CA GLY A 188 0.41 0.97 -16.58
C GLY A 188 1.26 0.57 -17.80
N SER A 189 2.45 1.16 -17.99
CA SER A 189 3.32 0.86 -19.13
C SER A 189 4.01 -0.49 -18.98
N VAL A 190 4.27 -1.17 -20.11
CA VAL A 190 5.03 -2.44 -20.12
C VAL A 190 6.53 -2.16 -20.07
N LYS A 191 7.00 -1.14 -20.76
CA LYS A 191 8.37 -0.61 -20.78
C LYS A 191 8.35 0.84 -21.27
N PRO A 192 9.21 1.74 -20.75
CA PRO A 192 10.08 1.58 -19.56
C PRO A 192 9.24 1.56 -18.27
N ASN A 193 9.91 1.48 -17.11
CA ASN A 193 9.33 1.55 -15.76
C ASN A 193 8.55 0.29 -15.32
N ARG A 194 9.05 -0.87 -15.71
CA ARG A 194 8.57 -2.17 -15.25
C ARG A 194 9.54 -2.78 -14.24
N VAL A 195 9.01 -3.28 -13.13
CA VAL A 195 9.78 -4.03 -12.13
C VAL A 195 9.16 -5.41 -11.96
N ILE A 196 9.95 -6.46 -12.17
CA ILE A 196 9.59 -7.83 -11.81
C ILE A 196 10.50 -8.26 -10.67
N ALA A 197 9.94 -8.65 -9.52
CA ALA A 197 10.74 -9.03 -8.37
C ALA A 197 10.06 -10.11 -7.52
N THR A 198 10.86 -10.89 -6.80
CA THR A 198 10.36 -11.73 -5.71
C THR A 198 9.78 -10.87 -4.60
N TRP A 199 8.86 -11.45 -3.84
CA TRP A 199 8.34 -10.87 -2.60
C TRP A 199 8.66 -11.88 -1.49
N ALA A 200 9.78 -11.68 -0.82
CA ALA A 200 10.41 -12.69 0.03
C ALA A 200 11.01 -12.10 1.32
N GLY A 201 11.72 -12.92 2.10
CA GLY A 201 12.32 -12.47 3.34
C GLY A 201 11.29 -12.07 4.39
N TYR A 202 10.22 -12.85 4.50
CA TYR A 202 9.13 -12.61 5.43
C TYR A 202 9.61 -12.62 6.87
N LYS A 203 9.25 -11.58 7.61
CA LYS A 203 9.56 -11.39 9.02
C LYS A 203 8.33 -10.94 9.79
N LYS A 204 8.26 -11.29 11.07
CA LYS A 204 7.23 -10.78 11.99
C LYS A 204 7.75 -9.53 12.69
N ALA A 205 7.02 -8.41 12.54
CA ALA A 205 7.20 -7.18 13.29
C ALA A 205 5.96 -6.95 14.16
N GLY A 206 6.02 -7.38 15.43
CA GLY A 206 4.83 -7.46 16.27
C GLY A 206 3.76 -8.34 15.63
N PRO A 207 2.51 -7.83 15.46
CA PRO A 207 1.43 -8.58 14.84
C PRO A 207 1.48 -8.58 13.29
N LEU A 208 2.39 -7.81 12.69
CA LEU A 208 2.47 -7.68 11.24
C LEU A 208 3.46 -8.67 10.65
N VAL A 209 3.18 -9.11 9.43
CA VAL A 209 4.13 -9.86 8.58
C VAL A 209 4.60 -8.94 7.47
N ILE A 210 5.91 -8.75 7.36
CA ILE A 210 6.54 -7.84 6.41
C ILE A 210 7.48 -8.64 5.51
N SER A 211 7.38 -8.43 4.20
CA SER A 211 8.38 -8.89 3.24
C SER A 211 9.55 -7.90 3.21
N THR A 212 10.77 -8.41 3.32
CA THR A 212 11.96 -7.55 3.48
C THR A 212 12.99 -7.71 2.36
N ASP A 213 12.79 -8.61 1.39
CA ASP A 213 13.75 -8.85 0.31
C ASP A 213 13.03 -9.04 -1.03
N HIS A 214 13.32 -8.15 -1.98
CA HIS A 214 12.74 -8.16 -3.32
C HIS A 214 13.88 -8.14 -4.34
N ARG A 215 14.04 -9.24 -5.08
CA ARG A 215 15.10 -9.40 -6.06
C ARG A 215 14.52 -9.68 -7.44
N GLY A 216 15.05 -9.02 -8.44
CA GLY A 216 14.57 -9.21 -9.79
C GLY A 216 15.21 -8.25 -10.78
N THR A 217 14.38 -7.60 -11.59
CA THR A 217 14.84 -6.67 -12.61
C THR A 217 13.97 -5.41 -12.67
N ALA A 218 14.61 -4.28 -12.96
CA ALA A 218 13.97 -3.05 -13.38
C ALA A 218 14.31 -2.80 -14.85
N ASP A 219 13.32 -2.85 -15.74
CA ASP A 219 13.49 -2.78 -17.20
C ASP A 219 14.56 -3.75 -17.75
N GLY A 220 14.62 -4.95 -17.16
CA GLY A 220 15.58 -5.99 -17.51
C GLY A 220 16.97 -5.87 -16.88
N LYS A 221 17.26 -4.79 -16.15
CA LYS A 221 18.51 -4.63 -15.38
C LYS A 221 18.35 -5.25 -13.99
N PRO A 222 19.37 -5.92 -13.44
CA PRO A 222 19.30 -6.46 -12.10
C PRO A 222 18.89 -5.43 -11.06
N LEU A 223 17.99 -5.83 -10.17
CA LEU A 223 17.46 -5.01 -9.08
C LEU A 223 17.51 -5.79 -7.78
N LYS A 224 17.98 -5.13 -6.72
CA LYS A 224 17.77 -5.55 -5.34
C LYS A 224 17.12 -4.40 -4.58
N LEU A 225 15.88 -4.61 -4.14
CA LEU A 225 15.17 -3.74 -3.20
C LEU A 225 15.00 -4.51 -1.89
N PHE A 226 15.33 -3.90 -0.77
CA PHE A 226 15.21 -4.58 0.51
C PHE A 226 14.98 -3.59 1.66
N PHE A 227 14.37 -4.11 2.72
CA PHE A 227 14.12 -3.36 3.95
C PHE A 227 15.03 -3.85 5.06
N SER A 228 15.65 -2.90 5.77
CA SER A 228 16.41 -3.15 7.00
C SER A 228 15.85 -2.30 8.14
N ASN A 229 16.24 -2.61 9.38
CA ASN A 229 15.80 -1.88 10.58
C ASN A 229 14.27 -1.79 10.70
N VAL A 230 13.55 -2.80 10.21
CA VAL A 230 12.09 -2.86 10.30
C VAL A 230 11.70 -3.14 11.74
N ALA A 231 10.88 -2.28 12.31
CA ALA A 231 10.32 -2.44 13.64
C ALA A 231 8.95 -1.76 13.73
N VAL A 232 8.12 -2.24 14.65
CA VAL A 232 6.84 -1.60 14.98
C VAL A 232 6.78 -1.20 16.44
N LYS A 233 6.00 -0.19 16.74
CA LYS A 233 5.61 0.19 18.08
C LYS A 233 4.11 0.06 18.21
N LEU A 234 3.65 -0.61 19.27
CA LEU A 234 2.23 -0.80 19.54
C LEU A 234 1.66 0.34 20.37
N ALA A 235 0.37 0.55 20.25
CA ALA A 235 -0.37 1.54 21.02
C ALA A 235 -0.17 1.33 22.54
N GLY A 236 0.19 2.41 23.21
CA GLY A 236 0.45 2.41 24.66
C GLY A 236 1.78 1.78 25.05
N SER A 237 2.68 1.49 24.10
CA SER A 237 4.03 0.96 24.38
C SER A 237 5.11 1.91 23.84
N ASP A 238 6.16 2.12 24.65
CA ASP A 238 7.36 2.86 24.19
C ASP A 238 8.42 1.94 23.57
N THR A 239 8.18 0.63 23.57
CA THR A 239 9.17 -0.36 23.10
C THR A 239 8.99 -0.64 21.61
N TRP A 240 10.08 -0.62 20.85
CA TRP A 240 10.15 -1.10 19.48
C TRP A 240 10.29 -2.62 19.44
N MET A 241 9.49 -3.25 18.61
CA MET A 241 9.53 -4.69 18.30
C MET A 241 10.17 -4.85 16.94
N ASP A 242 11.46 -5.25 16.92
CA ASP A 242 12.20 -5.49 15.68
C ASP A 242 11.64 -6.69 14.92
N ALA A 243 11.69 -6.63 13.60
CA ALA A 243 11.27 -7.71 12.72
C ALA A 243 12.25 -8.90 12.77
N GLN A 244 11.72 -10.09 13.04
CA GLN A 244 12.45 -11.35 13.18
C GLN A 244 12.02 -12.42 12.18
#